data_e046aed3010176250fca1f05606b08fc
#
_entry.id   e046aed3010176250fca1f05606b08fc
#
_cell.length_a   1.000
_cell.length_b   1.000
_cell.length_c   1.000
_cell.angle_alpha   90.00
_cell.angle_beta   90.00
_cell.angle_gamma   90.00
#
_symmetry.space_group_name_H-M   'P 1'
#
loop_
_entity.id
_entity.type
_entity.pdbx_description
1 polymer ?
#
loop_
_entity_poly.entity_id
_entity_poly.type
_entity_poly.pdbx_seq_one_letter_code
_entity_poly.pdbx_strand_id
1 'polypeptide(L)'
;MRRVVCLGSPLHGSLVARNLGRHRATAWVLGRSRALLQGGCPPWQGQARVGVVAGTVARGAGRLLARFDGPSDGTVAVAETRLPGLADHCVVAASHTGLVFSREAADQAAAFLRDGRFAPVAAAGPYNRA
;
A
#
# COMPACT_ATOMS: atom_id res chain seq x y z
N MET A 1 22.13 -2.32 -8.83
CA MET A 1 20.75 -1.90 -9.13
C MET A 1 20.03 -1.65 -7.81
N ARG A 2 19.41 -0.50 -7.59
CA ARG A 2 18.70 -0.17 -6.33
C ARG A 2 17.31 -0.81 -6.35
N ARG A 3 16.88 -1.35 -5.20
CA ARG A 3 15.56 -1.94 -5.00
C ARG A 3 14.91 -1.34 -3.77
N VAL A 4 13.61 -1.09 -3.85
CA VAL A 4 12.80 -0.50 -2.77
C VAL A 4 11.54 -1.33 -2.62
N VAL A 5 11.15 -1.61 -1.39
CA VAL A 5 9.86 -2.23 -1.08
C VAL A 5 9.05 -1.28 -0.23
N CYS A 6 7.81 -1.05 -0.64
CA CYS A 6 6.82 -0.30 0.11
C CYS A 6 5.81 -1.27 0.73
N LEU A 7 5.49 -1.10 2.00
CA LEU A 7 4.47 -1.88 2.69
C LEU A 7 3.23 -1.02 2.91
N GLY A 8 2.11 -1.39 2.30
CA GLY A 8 0.82 -0.71 2.46
C GLY A 8 0.82 0.78 2.11
N SER A 9 1.72 1.24 1.26
CA SER A 9 1.86 2.67 0.95
C SER A 9 0.83 3.11 -0.08
N PRO A 10 0.04 4.17 0.18
CA PRO A 10 -0.99 4.67 -0.73
C PRO A 10 -0.38 5.52 -1.85
N LEU A 11 0.34 4.89 -2.77
CA LEU A 11 1.06 5.58 -3.85
C LEU A 11 0.14 6.28 -4.83
N HIS A 12 -1.11 5.83 -4.98
CA HIS A 12 -2.14 6.44 -5.82
C HIS A 12 -3.00 7.47 -5.06
N GLY A 13 -2.58 7.87 -3.87
CA GLY A 13 -3.34 8.72 -2.95
C GLY A 13 -4.21 7.90 -1.99
N SER A 14 -4.61 8.52 -0.89
CA SER A 14 -5.35 7.89 0.21
C SER A 14 -6.73 8.49 0.38
N LEU A 15 -7.77 7.65 0.33
CA LEU A 15 -9.14 8.03 0.63
C LEU A 15 -9.28 8.51 2.08
N VAL A 16 -8.59 7.84 3.01
CA VAL A 16 -8.54 8.26 4.43
C VAL A 16 -7.94 9.66 4.55
N ALA A 17 -6.81 9.93 3.87
CA ALA A 17 -6.20 11.26 3.90
C ALA A 17 -7.09 12.33 3.25
N ARG A 18 -7.81 11.99 2.19
CA ARG A 18 -8.79 12.90 1.57
C ARG A 18 -9.91 13.23 2.53
N ASN A 19 -10.48 12.25 3.22
CA ASN A 19 -11.55 12.45 4.18
C ASN A 19 -11.08 13.25 5.42
N LEU A 20 -9.91 12.94 5.98
CA LEU A 20 -9.32 13.73 7.07
C LEU A 20 -9.05 15.17 6.65
N GLY A 21 -8.65 15.41 5.42
CA GLY A 21 -8.36 16.74 4.90
C GLY A 21 -9.59 17.61 4.62
N ARG A 22 -10.80 17.05 4.61
CA ARG A 22 -12.06 17.79 4.44
C ARG A 22 -12.43 18.63 5.66
N HIS A 23 -11.99 18.22 6.84
CA HIS A 23 -12.29 18.91 8.09
C HIS A 23 -11.06 19.63 8.62
N ARG A 24 -11.20 20.94 8.92
CA ARG A 24 -10.09 21.76 9.43
C ARG A 24 -9.52 21.21 10.74
N ALA A 25 -10.36 20.60 11.59
CA ALA A 25 -9.96 20.00 12.84
C ALA A 25 -9.05 18.77 12.70
N THR A 26 -9.07 18.08 11.55
CA THR A 26 -8.27 16.86 11.32
C THR A 26 -7.22 17.05 10.23
N ALA A 27 -7.33 18.10 9.42
CA ALA A 27 -6.41 18.36 8.32
C ALA A 27 -4.96 18.58 8.77
N TRP A 28 -4.74 19.09 9.98
CA TRP A 28 -3.40 19.31 10.54
C TRP A 28 -2.65 18.01 10.81
N VAL A 29 -3.35 16.89 11.05
CA VAL A 29 -2.77 15.56 11.26
C VAL A 29 -1.97 15.11 10.05
N LEU A 30 -2.34 15.53 8.85
CA LEU A 30 -1.65 15.19 7.61
C LEU A 30 -0.33 15.98 7.43
N GLY A 31 -0.20 17.11 8.14
CA GLY A 31 1.00 17.93 8.13
C GLY A 31 1.49 18.27 6.72
N ARG A 32 2.80 18.27 6.54
CA ARG A 32 3.47 18.57 5.25
C ARG A 32 3.25 17.49 4.19
N SER A 33 2.85 16.27 4.59
CA SER A 33 2.58 15.15 3.67
C SER A 33 1.19 15.21 3.04
N ARG A 34 0.36 16.21 3.38
CA ARG A 34 -1.03 16.33 2.91
C ARG A 34 -1.16 16.22 1.39
N ALA A 35 -0.39 17.01 0.66
CA ALA A 35 -0.48 17.04 -0.81
C ALA A 35 -0.16 15.67 -1.42
N LEU A 36 0.88 15.01 -0.94
CA LEU A 36 1.30 13.69 -1.39
C LEU A 36 0.26 12.61 -1.05
N LEU A 37 -0.22 12.60 0.19
CA LEU A 37 -1.20 11.60 0.65
C LEU A 37 -2.57 11.76 -0.01
N GLN A 38 -2.98 12.98 -0.36
CA GLN A 38 -4.26 13.22 -1.04
C GLN A 38 -4.18 13.04 -2.55
N GLY A 39 -3.10 13.49 -3.16
CA GLY A 39 -2.90 13.48 -4.61
C GLY A 39 -2.24 12.22 -5.17
N GLY A 40 -1.49 11.51 -4.34
CA GLY A 40 -0.66 10.37 -4.76
C GLY A 40 0.65 10.79 -5.44
N CYS A 41 1.40 9.79 -5.85
CA CYS A 41 2.65 9.96 -6.59
C CYS A 41 2.41 9.97 -8.10
N PRO A 42 3.22 10.69 -8.89
CA PRO A 42 3.24 10.50 -10.33
C PRO A 42 3.75 9.08 -10.68
N PRO A 43 3.51 8.60 -11.91
CA PRO A 43 4.07 7.33 -12.37
C PRO A 43 5.57 7.23 -12.06
N TRP A 44 6.00 6.07 -11.55
CA TRP A 44 7.40 5.89 -11.18
C TRP A 44 8.29 5.82 -12.43
N GLN A 45 9.25 6.71 -12.52
CA GLN A 45 10.22 6.81 -13.64
C GLN A 45 11.67 6.78 -13.15
N GLY A 46 11.88 6.46 -11.86
CA GLY A 46 13.22 6.40 -11.27
C GLY A 46 13.99 5.13 -11.66
N GLN A 47 15.29 5.14 -11.40
CA GLN A 47 16.18 4.01 -11.72
C GLN A 47 16.05 2.82 -10.76
N ALA A 48 15.46 3.03 -9.57
CA ALA A 48 15.23 1.95 -8.62
C ALA A 48 14.05 1.08 -9.04
N ARG A 49 14.17 -0.23 -8.87
CA ARG A 49 13.02 -1.13 -8.96
C ARG A 49 12.18 -1.00 -7.70
N VAL A 50 10.92 -0.66 -7.82
CA VAL A 50 10.01 -0.50 -6.69
C VAL A 50 8.98 -1.61 -6.71
N GLY A 51 8.86 -2.34 -5.61
CA GLY A 51 7.82 -3.33 -5.35
C GLY A 51 6.92 -2.88 -4.21
N VAL A 52 5.65 -3.30 -4.25
CA VAL A 52 4.68 -2.97 -3.20
C VAL A 52 4.03 -4.23 -2.66
N VAL A 53 3.99 -4.35 -1.33
CA VAL A 53 3.20 -5.34 -0.61
C VAL A 53 1.96 -4.66 -0.04
N ALA A 54 0.78 -5.11 -0.44
CA ALA A 54 -0.50 -4.60 0.05
C ALA A 54 -1.16 -5.59 1.01
N GLY A 55 -1.85 -5.08 2.03
CA GLY A 55 -2.64 -5.90 2.95
C GLY A 55 -4.11 -5.97 2.54
N THR A 56 -4.80 -7.04 2.99
CA THR A 56 -6.21 -7.27 2.67
C THR A 56 -7.11 -7.47 3.90
N VAL A 57 -6.55 -7.45 5.10
CA VAL A 57 -7.33 -7.59 6.34
C VAL A 57 -7.77 -6.22 6.83
N ALA A 58 -9.03 -5.89 6.60
CA ALA A 58 -9.61 -4.61 6.99
C ALA A 58 -9.82 -4.50 8.51
N ARG A 59 -8.78 -4.14 9.24
CA ARG A 59 -8.80 -3.85 10.68
C ARG A 59 -8.20 -2.48 10.97
N GLY A 60 -8.72 -1.82 12.00
CA GLY A 60 -8.20 -0.53 12.49
C GLY A 60 -9.12 0.66 12.27
N ALA A 61 -8.71 1.82 12.77
CA ALA A 61 -9.50 3.05 12.79
C ALA A 61 -9.78 3.64 11.39
N GLY A 62 -8.99 3.28 10.39
CA GLY A 62 -9.19 3.75 9.02
C GLY A 62 -10.56 3.36 8.43
N ARG A 63 -11.15 2.25 8.89
CA ARG A 63 -12.51 1.83 8.51
C ARG A 63 -13.60 2.82 8.92
N LEU A 64 -13.37 3.59 9.98
CA LEU A 64 -14.28 4.63 10.43
C LEU A 64 -14.16 5.91 9.59
N LEU A 65 -13.00 6.10 8.95
CA LEU A 65 -12.66 7.29 8.19
C LEU A 65 -12.92 7.16 6.70
N ALA A 66 -13.00 5.92 6.19
CA ALA A 66 -13.25 5.63 4.79
C ALA A 66 -13.98 4.31 4.59
N ARG A 67 -14.91 4.31 3.61
CA ARG A 67 -15.48 3.07 3.05
C ARG A 67 -14.73 2.76 1.76
N PHE A 68 -14.16 1.58 1.68
CA PHE A 68 -13.44 1.13 0.49
C PHE A 68 -14.34 0.24 -0.36
N ASP A 69 -14.35 0.46 -1.67
CA ASP A 69 -15.12 -0.34 -2.65
C ASP A 69 -14.40 -1.62 -3.07
N GLY A 70 -13.43 -2.08 -2.27
CA GLY A 70 -12.65 -3.26 -2.57
C GLY A 70 -11.77 -3.69 -1.41
N PRO A 71 -10.86 -4.66 -1.62
CA PRO A 71 -9.98 -5.15 -0.59
C PRO A 71 -9.08 -4.03 -0.05
N SER A 72 -8.95 -3.98 1.27
CA SER A 72 -8.11 -3.02 1.98
C SER A 72 -7.48 -3.64 3.22
N ASP A 73 -6.43 -3.01 3.71
CA ASP A 73 -5.80 -3.36 4.99
C ASP A 73 -6.44 -2.65 6.20
N GLY A 74 -7.55 -1.95 5.97
CA GLY A 74 -8.29 -1.16 6.96
C GLY A 74 -7.90 0.33 6.98
N THR A 75 -6.84 0.72 6.29
CA THR A 75 -6.36 2.12 6.18
C THR A 75 -6.12 2.51 4.72
N VAL A 76 -5.63 1.58 3.92
CA VAL A 76 -5.26 1.77 2.51
C VAL A 76 -5.93 0.66 1.69
N ALA A 77 -6.62 1.02 0.61
CA ALA A 77 -7.14 0.05 -0.34
C ALA A 77 -6.00 -0.54 -1.19
N VAL A 78 -6.14 -1.79 -1.61
CA VAL A 78 -5.17 -2.42 -2.52
C VAL A 78 -5.02 -1.60 -3.81
N ALA A 79 -6.10 -1.01 -4.32
CA ALA A 79 -6.05 -0.12 -5.48
C ALA A 79 -5.20 1.14 -5.26
N GLU A 80 -5.18 1.68 -4.03
CA GLU A 80 -4.38 2.86 -3.68
C GLU A 80 -2.88 2.57 -3.60
N THR A 81 -2.48 1.31 -3.50
CA THR A 81 -1.07 0.89 -3.48
C THR A 81 -0.47 0.69 -4.87
N ARG A 82 -1.28 0.72 -5.92
CA ARG A 82 -0.85 0.54 -7.30
C ARG A 82 -0.39 1.86 -7.92
N LEU A 83 0.68 1.79 -8.69
CA LEU A 83 1.22 2.93 -9.42
C LEU A 83 1.83 2.45 -10.72
N PRO A 84 1.64 3.14 -11.86
CA PRO A 84 2.35 2.83 -13.09
C PRO A 84 3.86 2.94 -12.91
N GLY A 85 4.62 1.99 -13.45
CA GLY A 85 6.08 1.95 -13.33
C GLY A 85 6.61 1.11 -12.17
N LEU A 86 5.73 0.52 -11.34
CA LEU A 86 6.15 -0.46 -10.34
C LEU A 86 6.73 -1.70 -11.01
N ALA A 87 7.80 -2.25 -10.42
CA ALA A 87 8.43 -3.47 -10.91
C ALA A 87 7.63 -4.72 -10.57
N ASP A 88 6.94 -4.72 -9.42
CA ASP A 88 6.10 -5.82 -8.98
C ASP A 88 5.14 -5.38 -7.85
N HIS A 89 4.08 -6.16 -7.65
CA HIS A 89 3.06 -5.91 -6.64
C HIS A 89 2.50 -7.22 -6.11
N CYS A 90 2.47 -7.41 -4.80
CA CYS A 90 1.85 -8.57 -4.18
C CYS A 90 0.89 -8.18 -3.06
N VAL A 91 0.06 -9.13 -2.67
CA VAL A 91 -0.98 -8.97 -1.65
C VAL A 91 -0.79 -10.03 -0.58
N VAL A 92 -0.88 -9.63 0.68
CA VAL A 92 -0.77 -10.54 1.83
C VAL A 92 -1.96 -10.37 2.78
N ALA A 93 -2.29 -11.41 3.53
CA ALA A 93 -3.39 -11.41 4.49
C ALA A 93 -2.96 -10.69 5.79
N ALA A 94 -2.84 -9.37 5.76
CA ALA A 94 -2.48 -8.56 6.90
C ALA A 94 -3.27 -7.24 6.94
N SER A 95 -3.45 -6.69 8.15
CA SER A 95 -3.94 -5.31 8.33
C SER A 95 -2.79 -4.32 8.14
N HIS A 96 -3.11 -3.02 8.03
CA HIS A 96 -2.10 -1.98 7.82
C HIS A 96 -0.95 -2.04 8.84
N THR A 97 -1.28 -2.01 10.12
CA THR A 97 -0.28 -2.17 11.18
C THR A 97 0.30 -3.60 11.19
N GLY A 98 -0.53 -4.60 10.87
CA GLY A 98 -0.13 -6.00 10.81
C GLY A 98 0.94 -6.29 9.76
N LEU A 99 1.02 -5.51 8.68
CA LEU A 99 2.06 -5.67 7.65
C LEU A 99 3.47 -5.62 8.23
N VAL A 100 3.70 -4.74 9.22
CA VAL A 100 5.03 -4.58 9.86
C VAL A 100 5.43 -5.79 10.69
N PHE A 101 4.45 -6.54 11.19
CA PHE A 101 4.64 -7.75 12.01
C PHE A 101 4.38 -9.05 11.24
N SER A 102 4.00 -8.96 9.97
CA SER A 102 3.69 -10.11 9.13
C SER A 102 4.97 -10.78 8.63
N ARG A 103 5.14 -12.06 8.98
CA ARG A 103 6.24 -12.87 8.44
C ARG A 103 6.13 -12.99 6.92
N GLU A 104 4.92 -13.19 6.39
CA GLU A 104 4.69 -13.28 4.96
C GLU A 104 5.12 -11.99 4.24
N ALA A 105 4.75 -10.81 4.78
CA ALA A 105 5.19 -9.53 4.22
C ALA A 105 6.72 -9.37 4.27
N ALA A 106 7.37 -9.82 5.35
CA ALA A 106 8.83 -9.79 5.48
C ALA A 106 9.51 -10.73 4.48
N ASP A 107 9.00 -11.95 4.29
CA ASP A 107 9.53 -12.92 3.34
C ASP A 107 9.38 -12.40 1.89
N GLN A 108 8.26 -11.79 1.56
CA GLN A 108 8.05 -11.14 0.25
C GLN A 108 9.00 -9.96 0.04
N ALA A 109 9.16 -9.10 1.06
CA ALA A 109 10.09 -7.99 0.98
C ALA A 109 11.54 -8.47 0.77
N ALA A 110 11.96 -9.49 1.51
CA ALA A 110 13.29 -10.09 1.36
C ALA A 110 13.50 -10.69 -0.05
N ALA A 111 12.50 -11.41 -0.58
CA ALA A 111 12.55 -11.95 -1.94
C ALA A 111 12.70 -10.83 -2.98
N PHE A 112 11.90 -9.77 -2.88
CA PHE A 112 12.01 -8.65 -3.81
C PHE A 112 13.36 -7.94 -3.72
N LEU A 113 13.85 -7.68 -2.51
CA LEU A 113 15.16 -7.03 -2.32
C LEU A 113 16.31 -7.88 -2.87
N ARG A 114 16.22 -9.21 -2.78
CA ARG A 114 17.21 -10.14 -3.31
C ARG A 114 17.11 -10.32 -4.83
N ASP A 115 15.88 -10.56 -5.34
CA ASP A 115 15.67 -11.05 -6.71
C ASP A 115 15.04 -10.00 -7.64
N GLY A 116 14.50 -8.90 -7.09
CA GLY A 116 13.80 -7.85 -7.83
C GLY A 116 12.37 -8.22 -8.23
N ARG A 117 11.84 -9.30 -7.64
CA ARG A 117 10.45 -9.77 -7.80
C ARG A 117 9.99 -10.42 -6.51
N PHE A 118 8.69 -10.42 -6.29
CA PHE A 118 8.11 -11.15 -5.18
C PHE A 118 8.13 -12.67 -5.45
N ALA A 119 8.16 -13.45 -4.37
CA ALA A 119 8.01 -14.90 -4.47
C ALA A 119 6.58 -15.22 -4.97
N PRO A 120 6.40 -16.29 -5.77
CA PRO A 120 5.07 -16.74 -6.13
C PRO A 120 4.25 -17.00 -4.87
N VAL A 121 3.14 -16.30 -4.72
CA VAL A 121 2.19 -16.59 -3.64
C VAL A 121 1.47 -17.86 -4.03
N ALA A 122 1.54 -18.91 -3.19
CA ALA A 122 0.73 -20.10 -3.37
C ALA A 122 -0.73 -19.65 -3.53
N ALA A 123 -1.39 -20.11 -4.59
CA ALA A 123 -2.67 -19.60 -5.06
C ALA A 123 -3.71 -19.45 -3.93
N ALA A 124 -3.80 -18.26 -3.38
CA ALA A 124 -4.73 -17.89 -2.33
C ALA A 124 -5.60 -16.74 -2.84
N GLY A 125 -6.74 -17.12 -3.38
CA GLY A 125 -7.86 -16.21 -3.58
C GLY A 125 -7.92 -15.41 -4.87
N PRO A 126 -9.12 -14.88 -5.20
CA PRO A 126 -9.43 -14.23 -6.47
C PRO A 126 -8.73 -12.87 -6.71
N TYR A 127 -8.03 -12.35 -5.73
CA TYR A 127 -7.39 -11.04 -5.80
C TYR A 127 -5.96 -11.05 -6.37
N ASN A 128 -5.41 -12.22 -6.69
CA ASN A 128 -4.03 -12.37 -7.16
C ASN A 128 -3.89 -12.45 -8.68
N ARG A 129 -4.94 -12.14 -9.44
CA ARG A 129 -4.89 -12.10 -10.90
C ARG A 129 -4.91 -10.68 -11.42
N ALA A 130 -3.87 -10.35 -12.09
CA ALA A 130 -3.52 -9.25 -12.96
C ALA A 130 -3.04 -7.96 -12.45
#